data_518b94cef924a587f293a17a97d08794
#
_entry.id   518b94cef924a587f293a17a97d08794
#
_cell.length_a   1.000
_cell.length_b   1.000
_cell.length_c   1.000
_cell.angle_alpha   90.00
_cell.angle_beta   90.00
_cell.angle_gamma   90.00
#
_symmetry.space_group_name_H-M   'P 1'
#
loop_
_entity.id
_entity.type
_entity.pdbx_description
1 polymer ?
#
loop_
_entity_poly.entity_id
_entity_poly.type
_entity_poly.pdbx_seq_one_letter_code
_entity_poly.pdbx_strand_id
1 'polypeptide(L)'
;QVESIVGFGAMNATANSNELLARGISSRFVSRANDRRRGGFVEAQGGGTVLLTRASVALDMNLPVLAVVAHAQTFSDGAHTSIPAPGLGALAVARGGRDSVIARSLGELGVGIDDVAFVSKHDTSTNANDPNESDLHTRVGMALGRTPGNPLLVISQKTLTGHAKGGACVFQVGGIIDVFRTGLIPANVALD
;
A
#
# COMPACT_ATOMS: atom_id res chain seq x y z
N GLN A 1 -1.86 23.27 2.85
CA GLN A 1 -1.50 22.15 3.76
C GLN A 1 -2.16 22.25 5.14
N VAL A 2 -2.32 23.47 5.69
CA VAL A 2 -2.99 23.67 7.00
C VAL A 2 -4.43 23.14 6.94
N GLU A 3 -5.16 23.44 5.88
CA GLU A 3 -6.52 22.97 5.67
C GLU A 3 -6.62 21.44 5.65
N SER A 4 -5.65 20.77 5.04
CA SER A 4 -5.61 19.30 5.04
C SER A 4 -5.39 18.74 6.44
N ILE A 5 -4.47 19.32 7.21
CA ILE A 5 -4.20 18.87 8.59
C ILE A 5 -5.44 19.06 9.46
N VAL A 6 -6.08 20.23 9.38
CA VAL A 6 -7.31 20.53 10.13
C VAL A 6 -8.46 19.61 9.69
N GLY A 7 -8.64 19.42 8.39
CA GLY A 7 -9.68 18.56 7.85
C GLY A 7 -9.53 17.11 8.28
N PHE A 8 -8.35 16.53 8.17
CA PHE A 8 -8.11 15.14 8.62
C PHE A 8 -8.14 14.99 10.13
N GLY A 9 -7.72 16.02 10.87
CA GLY A 9 -7.89 16.06 12.33
C GLY A 9 -9.37 16.04 12.74
N ALA A 10 -10.20 16.84 12.08
CA ALA A 10 -11.64 16.87 12.31
C ALA A 10 -12.35 15.53 11.96
N MET A 11 -11.78 14.75 11.05
CA MET A 11 -12.25 13.40 10.69
C MET A 11 -11.73 12.31 11.63
N ASN A 12 -10.95 12.64 12.66
CA ASN A 12 -10.23 11.69 13.54
C ASN A 12 -9.35 10.71 12.74
N ALA A 13 -8.83 11.13 11.60
CA ALA A 13 -7.97 10.30 10.76
C ALA A 13 -6.49 10.42 11.14
N THR A 14 -6.08 11.54 11.76
CA THR A 14 -4.72 11.76 12.24
C THR A 14 -4.53 11.19 13.65
N ALA A 15 -3.33 10.74 13.94
CA ALA A 15 -2.98 10.21 15.25
C ALA A 15 -3.02 11.31 16.32
N ASN A 16 -3.73 11.06 17.40
CA ASN A 16 -3.68 11.90 18.59
C ASN A 16 -2.50 11.48 19.46
N SER A 17 -1.40 12.23 19.39
CA SER A 17 -0.16 11.89 20.09
C SER A 17 -0.35 11.84 21.61
N ASN A 18 -1.14 12.75 22.19
CA ASN A 18 -1.38 12.77 23.64
C ASN A 18 -2.14 11.54 24.12
N GLU A 19 -3.14 11.11 23.36
CA GLU A 19 -3.90 9.89 23.67
C GLU A 19 -3.02 8.65 23.57
N LEU A 20 -2.21 8.54 22.52
CA LEU A 20 -1.32 7.39 22.31
C LEU A 20 -0.23 7.33 23.38
N LEU A 21 0.35 8.48 23.75
CA LEU A 21 1.32 8.57 24.85
C LEU A 21 0.68 8.16 26.19
N ALA A 22 -0.54 8.60 26.46
CA ALA A 22 -1.28 8.20 27.68
C ALA A 22 -1.55 6.67 27.72
N ARG A 23 -1.63 6.02 26.55
CA ARG A 23 -1.72 4.56 26.42
C ARG A 23 -0.36 3.84 26.47
N GLY A 24 0.70 4.55 26.79
CA GLY A 24 2.05 3.99 26.89
C GLY A 24 2.76 3.77 25.55
N ILE A 25 2.25 4.35 24.46
CA ILE A 25 2.88 4.26 23.15
C ILE A 25 3.94 5.35 23.03
N SER A 26 5.19 4.98 22.80
CA SER A 26 6.27 5.93 22.57
C SER A 26 5.99 6.79 21.34
N SER A 27 6.35 8.08 21.41
CA SER A 27 6.23 9.01 20.28
C SER A 27 6.92 8.50 18.99
N ARG A 28 7.97 7.72 19.14
CA ARG A 28 8.69 7.08 18.03
C ARG A 28 7.82 6.07 17.26
N PHE A 29 6.80 5.49 17.89
CA PHE A 29 5.96 4.42 17.34
C PHE A 29 4.49 4.83 17.18
N VAL A 30 4.22 6.11 17.03
CA VAL A 30 2.85 6.64 16.82
C VAL A 30 2.29 6.20 15.46
N SER A 31 3.12 6.18 14.40
CA SER A 31 2.74 5.59 13.12
C SER A 31 2.90 4.06 13.21
N ARG A 32 1.78 3.34 13.25
CA ARG A 32 1.75 1.90 13.56
C ARG A 32 0.68 1.15 12.76
N ALA A 33 0.85 1.17 11.43
CA ALA A 33 -0.06 0.46 10.53
C ALA A 33 -0.17 -1.03 10.89
N ASN A 34 -1.38 -1.56 10.77
CA ASN A 34 -1.76 -2.94 11.12
C ASN A 34 -1.64 -3.32 12.61
N ASP A 35 -1.17 -2.44 13.47
CA ASP A 35 -1.13 -2.68 14.91
C ASP A 35 -2.51 -2.51 15.55
N ARG A 36 -2.81 -3.29 16.59
CA ARG A 36 -4.09 -3.23 17.30
C ARG A 36 -4.32 -1.91 18.04
N ARG A 37 -3.25 -1.24 18.46
CA ARG A 37 -3.28 0.02 19.19
C ARG A 37 -3.14 1.25 18.29
N ARG A 38 -3.25 1.08 16.95
CA ARG A 38 -3.19 2.19 16.01
C ARG A 38 -4.24 3.26 16.33
N GLY A 39 -3.99 4.50 16.00
CA GLY A 39 -4.88 5.60 16.32
C GLY A 39 -4.90 6.72 15.30
N GLY A 40 -4.58 6.42 14.04
CA GLY A 40 -4.52 7.39 12.96
C GLY A 40 -3.14 7.50 12.33
N PHE A 41 -3.05 8.23 11.24
CA PHE A 41 -1.78 8.42 10.55
C PHE A 41 -0.99 9.61 11.10
N VAL A 42 0.32 9.55 10.92
CA VAL A 42 1.21 10.68 11.15
C VAL A 42 1.36 11.46 9.86
N GLU A 43 1.11 12.76 9.92
CA GLU A 43 1.30 13.65 8.78
C GLU A 43 2.78 13.72 8.39
N ALA A 44 3.04 13.70 7.09
CA ALA A 44 4.36 13.90 6.53
C ALA A 44 4.31 14.82 5.33
N GLN A 45 5.45 15.34 4.94
CA GLN A 45 5.62 16.17 3.76
C GLN A 45 6.68 15.56 2.86
N GLY A 46 6.45 15.65 1.57
CA GLY A 46 7.41 15.23 0.57
C GLY A 46 6.76 14.96 -0.76
N GLY A 47 7.60 14.75 -1.73
CA GLY A 47 7.24 14.42 -3.10
C GLY A 47 8.45 13.89 -3.83
N GLY A 48 8.26 13.54 -5.07
CA GLY A 48 9.33 13.04 -5.92
C GLY A 48 8.86 12.93 -7.36
N THR A 49 9.79 12.53 -8.22
CA THR A 49 9.52 12.31 -9.64
C THR A 49 9.90 10.88 -10.00
N VAL A 50 9.04 10.22 -10.73
CA VAL A 50 9.30 8.90 -11.32
C VAL A 50 9.34 9.07 -12.83
N LEU A 51 10.45 8.71 -13.45
CA LEU A 51 10.56 8.69 -14.90
C LEU A 51 10.03 7.36 -15.43
N LEU A 52 8.97 7.43 -16.23
CA LEU A 52 8.41 6.28 -16.95
C LEU A 52 8.74 6.42 -18.44
N THR A 53 9.25 5.36 -19.05
CA THR A 53 9.55 5.33 -20.47
C THR A 53 9.29 3.95 -21.08
N ARG A 54 9.23 3.87 -22.40
CA ARG A 54 9.17 2.59 -23.09
C ARG A 54 10.51 1.86 -22.95
N ALA A 55 10.46 0.54 -22.90
CA ALA A 55 11.68 -0.28 -22.82
C ALA A 55 12.66 0.02 -23.97
N SER A 56 12.17 0.18 -25.21
CA SER A 56 13.01 0.53 -26.36
C SER A 56 13.79 1.83 -26.13
N VAL A 57 13.12 2.89 -25.64
CA VAL A 57 13.78 4.18 -25.36
C VAL A 57 14.81 4.05 -24.25
N ALA A 58 14.49 3.30 -23.19
CA ALA A 58 15.44 3.06 -22.10
C ALA A 58 16.71 2.35 -22.62
N LEU A 59 16.55 1.35 -23.46
CA LEU A 59 17.66 0.61 -24.05
C LEU A 59 18.47 1.47 -25.04
N ASP A 60 17.80 2.18 -25.95
CA ASP A 60 18.45 3.06 -26.94
C ASP A 60 19.27 4.18 -26.26
N MET A 61 18.78 4.70 -25.17
CA MET A 61 19.45 5.77 -24.39
C MET A 61 20.38 5.24 -23.29
N ASN A 62 20.51 3.93 -23.15
CA ASN A 62 21.29 3.30 -22.08
C ASN A 62 20.92 3.82 -20.68
N LEU A 63 19.61 4.00 -20.43
CA LEU A 63 19.11 4.44 -19.12
C LEU A 63 19.12 3.29 -18.11
N PRO A 64 19.39 3.56 -16.82
CA PRO A 64 19.28 2.55 -15.79
C PRO A 64 17.81 2.16 -15.60
N VAL A 65 17.47 0.91 -15.88
CA VAL A 65 16.12 0.36 -15.62
C VAL A 65 16.08 -0.14 -14.19
N LEU A 66 15.29 0.52 -13.35
CA LEU A 66 15.17 0.19 -11.92
C LEU A 66 14.07 -0.85 -11.67
N ALA A 67 13.01 -0.82 -12.46
CA ALA A 67 11.89 -1.75 -12.41
C ALA A 67 11.07 -1.70 -13.70
N VAL A 68 10.26 -2.70 -13.93
CA VAL A 68 9.30 -2.76 -15.04
C VAL A 68 7.89 -2.67 -14.49
N VAL A 69 7.08 -1.74 -15.02
CA VAL A 69 5.65 -1.69 -14.70
C VAL A 69 4.95 -2.75 -15.54
N ALA A 70 4.65 -3.88 -14.93
CA ALA A 70 4.02 -5.01 -15.59
C ALA A 70 2.50 -4.81 -15.78
N HIS A 71 1.85 -4.16 -14.82
CA HIS A 71 0.40 -3.93 -14.82
C HIS A 71 0.08 -2.63 -14.09
N ALA A 72 -0.89 -1.89 -14.60
CA ALA A 72 -1.46 -0.71 -13.94
C ALA A 72 -2.96 -0.65 -14.25
N GLN A 73 -3.80 -0.65 -13.22
CA GLN A 73 -5.23 -0.63 -13.33
C GLN A 73 -5.86 0.15 -12.19
N THR A 74 -6.91 0.89 -12.49
CA THR A 74 -7.74 1.56 -11.49
C THR A 74 -9.04 0.79 -11.30
N PHE A 75 -9.40 0.57 -10.05
CA PHE A 75 -10.67 -0.05 -9.67
C PHE A 75 -11.39 0.88 -8.68
N SER A 76 -12.72 0.91 -8.78
CA SER A 76 -13.58 1.63 -7.83
C SER A 76 -14.48 0.64 -7.10
N ASP A 77 -14.66 0.85 -5.80
CA ASP A 77 -15.68 0.11 -5.04
C ASP A 77 -17.10 0.67 -5.27
N GLY A 78 -17.20 1.85 -5.90
CA GLY A 78 -18.48 2.48 -6.25
C GLY A 78 -19.27 3.02 -5.06
N ALA A 79 -18.72 2.99 -3.84
CA ALA A 79 -19.46 3.29 -2.63
C ALA A 79 -19.16 4.67 -2.05
N HIS A 80 -17.88 5.04 -1.90
CA HIS A 80 -17.48 6.29 -1.25
C HIS A 80 -16.21 6.87 -1.85
N THR A 81 -16.07 8.19 -1.75
CA THR A 81 -14.91 8.91 -2.32
C THR A 81 -13.65 8.86 -1.45
N SER A 82 -13.79 8.68 -0.15
CA SER A 82 -12.68 8.82 0.81
C SER A 82 -12.56 7.67 1.81
N ILE A 83 -13.68 7.03 2.16
CA ILE A 83 -13.71 5.96 3.16
C ILE A 83 -13.90 4.63 2.42
N PRO A 84 -12.98 3.66 2.58
CA PRO A 84 -13.11 2.36 1.93
C PRO A 84 -14.38 1.63 2.38
N ALA A 85 -15.08 1.03 1.44
CA ALA A 85 -16.26 0.21 1.73
C ALA A 85 -15.84 -1.25 1.94
N PRO A 86 -16.11 -1.84 3.12
CA PRO A 86 -15.68 -3.19 3.44
C PRO A 86 -16.15 -4.22 2.41
N GLY A 87 -15.21 -4.99 1.87
CA GLY A 87 -15.44 -6.07 0.91
C GLY A 87 -15.67 -5.66 -0.54
N LEU A 88 -16.07 -4.42 -0.82
CA LEU A 88 -16.37 -3.98 -2.19
C LEU A 88 -15.12 -3.83 -3.05
N GLY A 89 -14.01 -3.38 -2.47
CA GLY A 89 -12.73 -3.28 -3.19
C GLY A 89 -12.27 -4.62 -3.75
N ALA A 90 -12.37 -5.69 -2.99
CA ALA A 90 -12.05 -7.04 -3.44
C ALA A 90 -12.96 -7.51 -4.57
N LEU A 91 -14.25 -7.20 -4.50
CA LEU A 91 -15.20 -7.52 -5.57
C LEU A 91 -14.87 -6.81 -6.88
N ALA A 92 -14.38 -5.56 -6.81
CA ALA A 92 -13.96 -4.82 -7.99
C ALA A 92 -12.67 -5.39 -8.61
N VAL A 93 -11.63 -5.57 -7.79
CA VAL A 93 -10.29 -6.01 -8.26
C VAL A 93 -10.31 -7.43 -8.78
N ALA A 94 -10.96 -8.35 -8.07
CA ALA A 94 -10.96 -9.78 -8.38
C ALA A 94 -12.23 -10.24 -9.12
N ARG A 95 -12.97 -9.32 -9.74
CA ARG A 95 -14.18 -9.66 -10.50
C ARG A 95 -13.85 -10.64 -11.64
N GLY A 96 -14.45 -11.80 -11.59
CA GLY A 96 -14.19 -12.90 -12.52
C GLY A 96 -13.16 -13.92 -11.98
N GLY A 97 -12.61 -13.72 -10.79
CA GLY A 97 -11.67 -14.66 -10.16
C GLY A 97 -10.43 -14.89 -11.03
N ARG A 98 -10.19 -16.15 -11.39
CA ARG A 98 -9.05 -16.54 -12.26
C ARG A 98 -9.14 -16.00 -13.68
N ASP A 99 -10.31 -15.55 -14.12
CA ASP A 99 -10.55 -14.91 -15.40
C ASP A 99 -10.63 -13.38 -15.28
N SER A 100 -10.27 -12.83 -14.13
CA SER A 100 -10.24 -11.39 -13.90
C SER A 100 -9.20 -10.68 -14.79
N VAL A 101 -9.37 -9.38 -14.95
CA VAL A 101 -8.42 -8.56 -15.72
C VAL A 101 -7.01 -8.69 -15.16
N ILE A 102 -6.86 -8.63 -13.85
CA ILE A 102 -5.55 -8.74 -13.20
C ILE A 102 -4.94 -10.13 -13.41
N ALA A 103 -5.73 -11.20 -13.29
CA ALA A 103 -5.22 -12.57 -13.50
C ALA A 103 -4.74 -12.79 -14.95
N ARG A 104 -5.50 -12.30 -15.93
CA ARG A 104 -5.08 -12.37 -17.34
C ARG A 104 -3.83 -11.57 -17.62
N SER A 105 -3.76 -10.33 -17.11
CA SER A 105 -2.57 -9.48 -17.30
C SER A 105 -1.31 -10.09 -16.68
N LEU A 106 -1.41 -10.71 -15.52
CA LEU A 106 -0.29 -11.44 -14.92
C LEU A 106 0.07 -12.67 -15.76
N GLY A 107 -0.92 -13.43 -16.22
CA GLY A 107 -0.72 -14.61 -17.06
C GLY A 107 -0.02 -14.31 -18.40
N GLU A 108 -0.35 -13.17 -19.04
CA GLU A 108 0.33 -12.70 -20.27
C GLU A 108 1.83 -12.46 -20.07
N LEU A 109 2.24 -12.17 -18.82
CA LEU A 109 3.63 -11.97 -18.42
C LEU A 109 4.29 -13.27 -17.92
N GLY A 110 3.56 -14.39 -17.92
CA GLY A 110 4.03 -15.63 -17.33
C GLY A 110 4.11 -15.62 -15.82
N VAL A 111 3.41 -14.69 -15.16
CA VAL A 111 3.38 -14.51 -13.70
C VAL A 111 2.05 -15.02 -13.15
N GLY A 112 2.08 -15.88 -12.15
CA GLY A 112 0.90 -16.31 -11.40
C GLY A 112 0.72 -15.49 -10.12
N ILE A 113 -0.44 -15.66 -9.47
CA ILE A 113 -0.68 -15.01 -8.18
C ILE A 113 0.31 -15.49 -7.09
N ASP A 114 0.81 -16.70 -7.21
CA ASP A 114 1.78 -17.29 -6.31
C ASP A 114 3.19 -16.69 -6.43
N ASP A 115 3.50 -16.07 -7.57
CA ASP A 115 4.77 -15.39 -7.83
C ASP A 115 4.81 -13.98 -7.25
N VAL A 116 3.65 -13.44 -6.81
CA VAL A 116 3.61 -12.14 -6.14
C VAL A 116 4.19 -12.28 -4.74
N ALA A 117 5.40 -11.79 -4.55
CA ALA A 117 6.15 -11.93 -3.31
C ALA A 117 5.62 -11.01 -2.19
N PHE A 118 5.31 -9.76 -2.51
CA PHE A 118 4.85 -8.79 -1.53
C PHE A 118 3.93 -7.73 -2.12
N VAL A 119 3.21 -7.05 -1.24
CA VAL A 119 2.38 -5.88 -1.52
C VAL A 119 2.82 -4.72 -0.66
N SER A 120 3.07 -3.57 -1.27
CA SER A 120 3.20 -2.31 -0.57
C SER A 120 1.81 -1.69 -0.44
N LYS A 121 1.21 -1.87 0.73
CA LYS A 121 -0.15 -1.43 1.03
C LYS A 121 -0.24 0.07 1.22
N HIS A 122 -1.43 0.62 1.04
CA HIS A 122 -1.70 2.01 1.40
C HIS A 122 -1.49 2.23 2.90
N ASP A 123 -2.01 1.37 3.73
CA ASP A 123 -1.87 1.33 5.20
C ASP A 123 -1.63 2.69 5.85
N THR A 124 -2.65 3.22 6.50
CA THR A 124 -2.60 4.57 7.06
C THR A 124 -2.51 4.61 8.58
N SER A 125 -2.42 3.45 9.23
CA SER A 125 -2.52 3.38 10.70
C SER A 125 -3.91 3.80 11.22
N THR A 126 -4.94 3.75 10.36
CA THR A 126 -6.32 4.07 10.75
C THR A 126 -7.15 2.82 10.95
N ASN A 127 -8.18 2.94 11.79
CA ASN A 127 -9.13 1.85 12.02
C ASN A 127 -10.06 1.61 10.82
N ALA A 128 -10.25 2.62 9.98
CA ALA A 128 -11.08 2.49 8.78
C ALA A 128 -10.36 1.77 7.64
N ASN A 129 -9.10 2.14 7.37
CA ASN A 129 -8.38 1.64 6.19
C ASN A 129 -7.69 0.29 6.40
N ASP A 130 -6.88 0.16 7.44
CA ASP A 130 -5.95 -0.97 7.55
C ASP A 130 -6.64 -2.35 7.59
N PRO A 131 -7.75 -2.55 8.35
CA PRO A 131 -8.45 -3.83 8.33
C PRO A 131 -9.12 -4.11 6.98
N ASN A 132 -9.68 -3.08 6.37
CA ASN A 132 -10.38 -3.19 5.10
C ASN A 132 -9.42 -3.54 3.96
N GLU A 133 -8.25 -2.93 3.94
CA GLU A 133 -7.20 -3.23 2.96
C GLU A 133 -6.61 -4.62 3.18
N SER A 134 -6.46 -5.07 4.42
CA SER A 134 -6.04 -6.44 4.73
C SER A 134 -7.06 -7.47 4.23
N ASP A 135 -8.35 -7.23 4.46
CA ASP A 135 -9.43 -8.07 3.92
C ASP A 135 -9.42 -8.09 2.39
N LEU A 136 -9.21 -6.92 1.75
CA LEU A 136 -9.11 -6.81 0.30
C LEU A 136 -8.03 -7.75 -0.26
N HIS A 137 -6.81 -7.67 0.24
CA HIS A 137 -5.70 -8.50 -0.26
C HIS A 137 -5.92 -9.98 0.00
N THR A 138 -6.49 -10.34 1.14
CA THR A 138 -6.86 -11.73 1.46
C THR A 138 -7.87 -12.26 0.45
N ARG A 139 -8.96 -11.55 0.22
CA ARG A 139 -10.01 -11.97 -0.72
C ARG A 139 -9.55 -12.01 -2.17
N VAL A 140 -8.74 -11.03 -2.58
CA VAL A 140 -8.14 -11.01 -3.94
C VAL A 140 -7.25 -12.23 -4.12
N GLY A 141 -6.35 -12.52 -3.18
CA GLY A 141 -5.50 -13.71 -3.23
C GLY A 141 -6.31 -15.00 -3.36
N MET A 142 -7.35 -15.16 -2.54
CA MET A 142 -8.25 -16.33 -2.60
C MET A 142 -8.97 -16.42 -3.95
N ALA A 143 -9.53 -15.32 -4.44
CA ALA A 143 -10.28 -15.31 -5.70
C ALA A 143 -9.40 -15.62 -6.92
N LEU A 144 -8.14 -15.18 -6.89
CA LEU A 144 -7.15 -15.47 -7.92
C LEU A 144 -6.51 -16.86 -7.79
N GLY A 145 -6.82 -17.59 -6.72
CA GLY A 145 -6.38 -18.95 -6.49
C GLY A 145 -4.96 -19.06 -5.92
N ARG A 146 -4.54 -18.10 -5.10
CA ARG A 146 -3.26 -18.22 -4.38
C ARG A 146 -3.24 -19.48 -3.52
N THR A 147 -2.15 -20.21 -3.59
CA THR A 147 -1.98 -21.48 -2.86
C THR A 147 -2.03 -21.25 -1.35
N PRO A 148 -2.88 -21.98 -0.61
CA PRO A 148 -2.88 -21.92 0.85
C PRO A 148 -1.50 -22.21 1.44
N GLY A 149 -1.06 -21.36 2.37
CA GLY A 149 0.27 -21.49 2.98
C GLY A 149 1.40 -20.77 2.23
N ASN A 150 1.18 -20.27 1.02
CA ASN A 150 2.13 -19.37 0.37
C ASN A 150 1.93 -17.95 0.91
N PRO A 151 2.86 -17.39 1.71
CA PRO A 151 2.66 -16.09 2.34
C PRO A 151 2.70 -14.96 1.32
N LEU A 152 1.81 -13.97 1.46
CA LEU A 152 1.92 -12.68 0.80
C LEU A 152 2.49 -11.70 1.81
N LEU A 153 3.74 -11.29 1.62
CA LEU A 153 4.38 -10.34 2.50
C LEU A 153 3.77 -8.94 2.32
N VAL A 154 3.70 -8.19 3.40
CA VAL A 154 3.10 -6.85 3.41
C VAL A 154 4.11 -5.82 3.87
N ILE A 155 4.25 -4.75 3.10
CA ILE A 155 5.06 -3.59 3.48
C ILE A 155 4.12 -2.43 3.81
N SER A 156 4.25 -1.90 5.02
CA SER A 156 3.50 -0.73 5.51
C SER A 156 4.44 0.48 5.62
N GLN A 157 4.85 1.02 4.49
CA GLN A 157 5.90 2.06 4.44
C GLN A 157 5.56 3.31 5.24
N LYS A 158 4.27 3.67 5.35
CA LYS A 158 3.86 4.86 6.12
C LYS A 158 4.12 4.74 7.63
N THR A 159 4.38 3.54 8.13
CA THR A 159 4.90 3.36 9.49
C THR A 159 6.29 4.01 9.65
N LEU A 160 7.07 4.06 8.57
CA LEU A 160 8.42 4.64 8.55
C LEU A 160 8.41 6.10 8.08
N THR A 161 7.62 6.41 7.05
CA THR A 161 7.67 7.71 6.35
C THR A 161 6.60 8.69 6.80
N GLY A 162 5.58 8.24 7.51
CA GLY A 162 4.33 8.99 7.67
C GLY A 162 3.53 9.08 6.36
N HIS A 163 2.43 9.83 6.38
CA HIS A 163 1.52 9.96 5.25
C HIS A 163 1.67 11.31 4.56
N ALA A 164 2.42 11.36 3.47
CA ALA A 164 2.67 12.56 2.67
C ALA A 164 1.55 12.89 1.67
N LYS A 165 0.34 12.34 1.86
CA LYS A 165 -0.83 12.57 0.97
C LYS A 165 -0.48 12.24 -0.50
N GLY A 166 -0.54 13.23 -1.39
CA GLY A 166 -0.21 13.03 -2.81
C GLY A 166 1.23 12.55 -3.07
N GLY A 167 2.17 12.81 -2.16
CA GLY A 167 3.54 12.31 -2.24
C GLY A 167 3.73 10.86 -1.77
N ALA A 168 2.74 10.27 -1.11
CA ALA A 168 2.88 8.95 -0.49
C ALA A 168 3.17 7.83 -1.51
N CYS A 169 2.57 7.87 -2.69
CA CYS A 169 2.80 6.88 -3.74
C CYS A 169 4.26 6.88 -4.23
N VAL A 170 4.87 8.06 -4.35
CA VAL A 170 6.27 8.17 -4.79
C VAL A 170 7.20 7.56 -3.74
N PHE A 171 6.93 7.78 -2.45
CA PHE A 171 7.69 7.14 -1.38
C PHE A 171 7.55 5.60 -1.42
N GLN A 172 6.34 5.10 -1.68
CA GLN A 172 6.11 3.66 -1.80
C GLN A 172 6.86 3.06 -2.99
N VAL A 173 6.84 3.74 -4.14
CA VAL A 173 7.63 3.31 -5.33
C VAL A 173 9.12 3.31 -5.00
N GLY A 174 9.64 4.37 -4.37
CA GLY A 174 11.04 4.43 -3.94
C GLY A 174 11.42 3.26 -3.03
N GLY A 175 10.61 2.98 -2.03
CA GLY A 175 10.84 1.85 -1.13
C GLY A 175 10.77 0.48 -1.83
N ILE A 176 9.89 0.29 -2.82
CA ILE A 176 9.86 -0.94 -3.63
C ILE A 176 11.16 -1.09 -4.43
N ILE A 177 11.65 0.01 -5.01
CA ILE A 177 12.94 0.00 -5.74
C ILE A 177 14.10 -0.37 -4.81
N ASP A 178 14.09 0.12 -3.58
CA ASP A 178 15.10 -0.26 -2.60
C ASP A 178 15.01 -1.75 -2.22
N VAL A 179 13.82 -2.32 -2.12
CA VAL A 179 13.65 -3.77 -1.95
C VAL A 179 14.25 -4.53 -3.13
N PHE A 180 14.04 -4.09 -4.36
CA PHE A 180 14.63 -4.73 -5.55
C PHE A 180 16.17 -4.64 -5.57
N ARG A 181 16.73 -3.52 -5.10
CA ARG A 181 18.18 -3.31 -5.07
C ARG A 181 18.88 -4.09 -3.95
N THR A 182 18.23 -4.24 -2.82
CA THR A 182 18.85 -4.78 -1.59
C THR A 182 18.41 -6.19 -1.27
N GLY A 183 17.28 -6.64 -1.78
CA GLY A 183 16.62 -7.88 -1.38
C GLY A 183 16.02 -7.85 0.03
N LEU A 184 15.99 -6.68 0.68
CA LEU A 184 15.53 -6.53 2.05
C LEU A 184 14.13 -5.92 2.09
N ILE A 185 13.19 -6.61 2.70
CA ILE A 185 11.86 -6.08 3.01
C ILE A 185 11.91 -5.49 4.42
N PRO A 186 11.59 -4.19 4.59
CA PRO A 186 11.62 -3.57 5.92
C PRO A 186 10.59 -4.21 6.84
N ALA A 187 10.99 -4.49 8.06
CA ALA A 187 10.08 -4.98 9.10
C ALA A 187 9.07 -3.90 9.50
N ASN A 188 7.87 -4.32 9.88
CA ASN A 188 6.91 -3.45 10.55
C ASN A 188 7.30 -3.36 12.04
N VAL A 189 7.92 -2.23 12.41
CA VAL A 189 8.59 -2.07 13.71
C VAL A 189 7.66 -1.69 14.88
N ALA A 190 6.39 -1.53 14.63
CA ALA A 190 5.42 -1.05 15.61
C ALA A 190 4.24 -2.02 15.84
N LEU A 191 4.46 -3.30 15.63
CA LEU A 191 3.45 -4.33 15.92
C LEU A 191 3.59 -4.84 17.36
N ASP A 192 2.43 -5.05 18.02
CA ASP A 192 2.28 -5.74 19.30
C ASP A 192 1.69 -7.14 19.10
#